data_b093c4b7a66eda09a853e254c02f2950
#
_entry.id   b093c4b7a66eda09a853e254c02f2950
#
_cell.length_a   1.000
_cell.length_b   1.000
_cell.length_c   1.000
_cell.angle_alpha   90.00
_cell.angle_beta   90.00
_cell.angle_gamma   90.00
#
_symmetry.space_group_name_H-M   'P 1'
#
loop_
_entity.id
_entity.type
_entity.pdbx_description
1 polymer ?
#
loop_
_entity_poly.entity_id
_entity_poly.type
_entity_poly.pdbx_seq_one_letter_code
_entity_poly.pdbx_strand_id
1 'polypeptide(L)'
;MLPTVEETSAGGIVVDRAGVPPRAAVIARLNRAGRVEWCLPKGHLEGGETPEQAAIREIEEETGIQGRVVGSLGTIDYWFSAEGHRVHKLVHHYLLQATGGLLSVEGDPDQEAIDVAWVPLGELSELLAFPNERKIAREAWARLADSA
;
A
#
# COMPACT_ATOMS: atom_id res chain seq x y z
N MET A 1 0.37 -24.88 22.76
CA MET A 1 0.59 -24.36 21.39
C MET A 1 -0.57 -23.45 21.00
N LEU A 2 -0.30 -22.22 20.57
CA LEU A 2 -1.34 -21.30 20.15
C LEU A 2 -1.84 -21.66 18.76
N PRO A 3 -3.16 -21.58 18.50
CA PRO A 3 -3.66 -21.76 17.15
C PRO A 3 -3.14 -20.66 16.22
N THR A 4 -3.02 -20.98 14.94
CA THR A 4 -2.59 -20.05 13.91
C THR A 4 -3.79 -19.53 13.11
N VAL A 5 -3.83 -18.22 12.91
CA VAL A 5 -4.83 -17.57 12.05
C VAL A 5 -4.09 -16.89 10.91
N GLU A 6 -4.59 -17.06 9.69
CA GLU A 6 -4.06 -16.35 8.53
C GLU A 6 -4.90 -15.11 8.23
N GLU A 7 -4.22 -14.00 7.98
CA GLU A 7 -4.86 -12.78 7.51
C GLU A 7 -4.23 -12.37 6.17
N THR A 8 -5.06 -11.95 5.23
CA THR A 8 -4.59 -11.52 3.92
C THR A 8 -5.05 -10.10 3.64
N SER A 9 -4.10 -9.27 3.25
CA SER A 9 -4.34 -7.90 2.82
C SER A 9 -3.77 -7.69 1.43
N ALA A 10 -4.19 -6.63 0.78
CA ALA A 10 -3.65 -6.22 -0.50
C ALA A 10 -3.61 -4.69 -0.58
N GLY A 11 -2.69 -4.21 -1.35
CA GLY A 11 -2.51 -2.79 -1.61
C GLY A 11 -1.38 -2.60 -2.60
N GLY A 12 -0.67 -1.50 -2.50
CA GLY A 12 0.48 -1.31 -3.38
C GLY A 12 0.77 0.14 -3.70
N ILE A 13 1.33 0.33 -4.89
CA ILE A 13 1.83 1.60 -5.36
C ILE A 13 1.04 2.01 -6.59
N VAL A 14 0.26 3.09 -6.47
CA VAL A 14 -0.44 3.69 -7.60
C VAL A 14 0.39 4.86 -8.12
N VAL A 15 0.70 4.82 -9.42
CA VAL A 15 1.64 5.75 -10.03
C VAL A 15 0.90 6.64 -11.03
N ASP A 16 1.13 7.94 -10.90
CA ASP A 16 0.75 8.94 -11.90
C ASP A 16 1.98 9.19 -12.78
N ARG A 17 1.88 8.80 -14.05
CA ARG A 17 2.94 8.98 -15.03
C ARG A 17 2.72 10.18 -15.95
N ALA A 18 1.66 10.95 -15.73
CA ALA A 18 1.35 12.12 -16.55
C ALA A 18 2.38 13.23 -16.35
N GLY A 19 3.03 13.28 -15.18
CA GLY A 19 4.09 14.24 -14.89
C GLY A 19 5.46 13.61 -14.99
N VAL A 20 6.49 14.45 -14.97
CA VAL A 20 7.88 14.04 -14.92
C VAL A 20 8.50 14.70 -13.69
N PRO A 21 9.02 13.94 -12.71
CA PRO A 21 9.06 12.46 -12.64
C PRO A 21 7.71 11.83 -12.29
N PRO A 22 7.57 10.51 -12.48
CA PRO A 22 6.36 9.79 -12.03
C PRO A 22 6.23 9.85 -10.52
N ARG A 23 4.98 9.90 -10.03
CA ARG A 23 4.68 10.07 -8.60
C ARG A 23 3.81 8.93 -8.10
N ALA A 24 3.97 8.59 -6.84
CA ALA A 24 3.16 7.58 -6.17
C ALA A 24 2.36 8.20 -5.03
N ALA A 25 1.15 7.70 -4.80
CA ALA A 25 0.33 8.15 -3.68
C ALA A 25 0.64 7.33 -2.43
N VAL A 26 0.92 8.02 -1.34
CA VAL A 26 1.23 7.42 -0.05
C VAL A 26 0.40 8.08 1.05
N ILE A 27 0.23 7.36 2.15
CA ILE A 27 -0.53 7.84 3.30
C ILE A 27 0.38 8.00 4.50
N ALA A 28 0.00 8.91 5.39
CA ALA A 28 0.66 9.10 6.67
C ALA A 28 -0.25 8.68 7.80
N ARG A 29 0.32 8.04 8.80
CA ARG A 29 -0.37 7.59 10.01
C ARG A 29 0.45 7.99 11.23
N LEU A 30 -0.22 8.09 12.38
CA LEU A 30 0.48 8.23 13.65
C LEU A 30 0.79 6.84 14.22
N ASN A 31 2.04 6.62 14.62
CA ASN A 31 2.40 5.41 15.33
C ASN A 31 2.06 5.53 16.82
N ARG A 32 2.33 4.47 17.60
CA ARG A 32 2.00 4.44 19.03
C ARG A 32 2.72 5.53 19.83
N ALA A 33 3.88 6.00 19.36
CA ALA A 33 4.61 7.08 19.99
C ALA A 33 4.13 8.48 19.56
N GLY A 34 3.08 8.56 18.74
CA GLY A 34 2.54 9.82 18.23
C GLY A 34 3.34 10.44 17.12
N ARG A 35 4.24 9.69 16.48
CA ARG A 35 5.05 10.17 15.36
C ARG A 35 4.39 9.83 14.03
N VAL A 36 4.60 10.71 13.05
CA VAL A 36 4.09 10.49 11.70
C VAL A 36 4.95 9.45 10.98
N GLU A 37 4.29 8.45 10.41
CA GLU A 37 4.95 7.47 9.56
C GLU A 37 4.26 7.42 8.20
N TRP A 38 5.04 7.45 7.12
CA TRP A 38 4.52 7.28 5.77
C TRP A 38 4.54 5.81 5.40
N CYS A 39 3.45 5.36 4.77
CA CYS A 39 3.30 3.96 4.39
C CYS A 39 2.48 3.81 3.12
N LEU A 40 2.54 2.60 2.56
CA LEU A 40 1.74 2.25 1.38
C LEU A 40 0.31 1.94 1.80
N PRO A 41 -0.68 2.36 0.98
CA PRO A 41 -2.08 2.01 1.24
C PRO A 41 -2.30 0.50 1.09
N LYS A 42 -3.05 -0.08 2.00
CA LYS A 42 -3.42 -1.49 2.00
C LYS A 42 -4.54 -1.76 2.97
N GLY A 43 -5.22 -2.89 2.79
CA GLY A 43 -6.23 -3.34 3.73
C GLY A 43 -6.67 -4.78 3.46
N HIS A 44 -7.52 -5.29 4.31
CA HIS A 44 -7.99 -6.68 4.26
C HIS A 44 -8.88 -6.94 3.04
N LEU A 45 -8.78 -8.13 2.49
CA LEU A 45 -9.73 -8.60 1.49
C LEU A 45 -11.12 -8.70 2.11
N GLU A 46 -12.13 -8.29 1.35
CA GLU A 46 -13.53 -8.40 1.74
C GLU A 46 -14.23 -9.42 0.87
N GLY A 47 -15.14 -10.17 1.42
CA GLY A 47 -16.00 -11.19 0.81
C GLY A 47 -15.63 -11.62 -0.57
N GLY A 48 -15.21 -12.51 -1.10
CA GLY A 48 -14.95 -12.96 -2.47
C GLY A 48 -14.03 -12.12 -3.35
N GLU A 49 -13.42 -11.05 -2.81
CA GLU A 49 -12.49 -10.24 -3.60
C GLU A 49 -11.22 -11.01 -3.93
N THR A 50 -10.70 -10.81 -5.13
CA THR A 50 -9.31 -11.19 -5.42
C THR A 50 -8.37 -10.17 -4.77
N PRO A 51 -7.09 -10.53 -4.53
CA PRO A 51 -6.12 -9.56 -4.02
C PRO A 51 -6.02 -8.29 -4.90
N GLU A 52 -6.10 -8.43 -6.22
CA GLU A 52 -6.06 -7.28 -7.14
C GLU A 52 -7.25 -6.36 -6.92
N GLN A 53 -8.46 -6.93 -6.79
CA GLN A 53 -9.67 -6.13 -6.53
C GLN A 53 -9.57 -5.41 -5.20
N ALA A 54 -9.07 -6.08 -4.17
CA ALA A 54 -8.87 -5.47 -2.86
C ALA A 54 -7.85 -4.34 -2.92
N ALA A 55 -6.75 -4.50 -3.67
CA ALA A 55 -5.75 -3.46 -3.83
C ALA A 55 -6.34 -2.21 -4.48
N ILE A 56 -7.12 -2.38 -5.55
CA ILE A 56 -7.77 -1.26 -6.23
C ILE A 56 -8.70 -0.51 -5.26
N ARG A 57 -9.53 -1.23 -4.53
CA ARG A 57 -10.47 -0.66 -3.58
C ARG A 57 -9.78 0.04 -2.42
N GLU A 58 -8.81 -0.62 -1.78
CA GLU A 58 -8.10 -0.06 -0.63
C GLU A 58 -7.31 1.20 -0.98
N ILE A 59 -6.65 1.20 -2.14
CA ILE A 59 -5.92 2.37 -2.60
C ILE A 59 -6.86 3.54 -2.81
N GLU A 60 -8.03 3.31 -3.41
CA GLU A 60 -9.02 4.36 -3.59
C GLU A 60 -9.57 4.86 -2.25
N GLU A 61 -9.91 3.97 -1.33
CA GLU A 61 -10.41 4.35 -0.02
C GLU A 61 -9.41 5.19 0.77
N GLU A 62 -8.15 4.78 0.77
CA GLU A 62 -7.12 5.43 1.59
C GLU A 62 -6.50 6.67 0.95
N THR A 63 -6.42 6.72 -0.37
CA THR A 63 -5.74 7.83 -1.07
C THR A 63 -6.66 8.71 -1.90
N GLY A 64 -7.84 8.23 -2.24
CA GLY A 64 -8.74 8.92 -3.19
C GLY A 64 -8.42 8.63 -4.65
N ILE A 65 -7.38 7.87 -4.95
CA ILE A 65 -6.92 7.65 -6.31
C ILE A 65 -7.46 6.34 -6.86
N GLN A 66 -8.07 6.43 -8.03
CA GLN A 66 -8.50 5.26 -8.80
C GLN A 66 -7.35 4.76 -9.65
N GLY A 67 -7.22 3.45 -9.76
CA GLY A 67 -6.15 2.86 -10.53
C GLY A 67 -6.51 1.51 -11.13
N ARG A 68 -5.68 1.06 -12.07
CA ARG A 68 -5.77 -0.28 -12.64
C ARG A 68 -4.46 -1.03 -12.37
N VAL A 69 -4.55 -2.31 -12.10
CA VAL A 69 -3.37 -3.13 -11.84
C VAL A 69 -2.59 -3.36 -13.14
N VAL A 70 -1.28 -3.11 -13.09
CA VAL A 70 -0.38 -3.36 -14.20
C VAL A 70 0.63 -4.48 -13.91
N GLY A 71 0.79 -4.88 -12.66
CA GLY A 71 1.65 -5.99 -12.30
C GLY A 71 1.73 -6.23 -10.81
N SER A 72 2.30 -7.36 -10.42
CA SER A 72 2.55 -7.68 -9.02
C SER A 72 3.94 -7.18 -8.62
N LEU A 73 4.04 -6.62 -7.42
CA LEU A 73 5.32 -6.19 -6.83
C LEU A 73 5.85 -7.18 -5.80
N GLY A 74 5.09 -8.20 -5.49
CA GLY A 74 5.46 -9.24 -4.54
C GLY A 74 4.55 -9.31 -3.33
N THR A 75 4.82 -10.29 -2.49
CA THR A 75 4.05 -10.53 -1.27
C THR A 75 5.00 -10.46 -0.09
N ILE A 76 4.57 -9.71 0.92
CA ILE A 76 5.28 -9.64 2.20
C ILE A 76 4.53 -10.54 3.17
N ASP A 77 5.25 -11.37 3.94
CA ASP A 77 4.64 -12.13 5.01
C ASP A 77 5.37 -11.88 6.32
N TYR A 78 4.62 -11.88 7.40
CA TYR A 78 5.19 -11.78 8.73
C TYR A 78 4.27 -12.40 9.76
N TRP A 79 4.86 -12.72 10.92
CA TRP A 79 4.17 -13.35 12.03
C TRP A 79 4.12 -12.42 13.22
N PHE A 80 3.01 -12.43 13.93
CA PHE A 80 2.90 -11.76 15.22
C PHE A 80 1.94 -12.53 16.12
N SER A 81 1.98 -12.22 17.43
CA SER A 81 1.08 -12.82 18.40
C SER A 81 -0.04 -11.85 18.73
N ALA A 82 -1.25 -12.35 18.73
CA ALA A 82 -2.42 -11.64 19.20
C ALA A 82 -3.02 -12.44 20.35
N GLU A 83 -4.05 -11.91 21.00
CA GLU A 83 -4.66 -12.59 22.15
C GLU A 83 -5.09 -14.03 21.81
N GLY A 84 -4.44 -15.00 22.46
CA GLY A 84 -4.79 -16.40 22.36
C GLY A 84 -4.41 -17.09 21.05
N HIS A 85 -3.71 -16.42 20.11
CA HIS A 85 -3.32 -17.04 18.86
C HIS A 85 -2.10 -16.35 18.22
N ARG A 86 -1.53 -17.04 17.24
CA ARG A 86 -0.49 -16.50 16.37
C ARG A 86 -1.13 -16.08 15.04
N VAL A 87 -0.68 -14.97 14.50
CA VAL A 87 -1.18 -14.48 13.21
C VAL A 87 -0.07 -14.56 12.17
N HIS A 88 -0.38 -15.22 11.05
CA HIS A 88 0.46 -15.19 9.86
C HIS A 88 -0.20 -14.23 8.87
N LYS A 89 0.44 -13.10 8.62
CA LYS A 89 -0.12 -12.08 7.74
C LYS A 89 0.59 -12.08 6.39
N LEU A 90 -0.23 -12.10 5.34
CA LEU A 90 0.22 -11.96 3.96
C LEU A 90 -0.27 -10.62 3.43
N VAL A 91 0.60 -9.85 2.79
CA VAL A 91 0.23 -8.61 2.15
C VAL A 91 0.69 -8.64 0.70
N HIS A 92 -0.27 -8.73 -0.22
CA HIS A 92 0.01 -8.70 -1.64
C HIS A 92 0.13 -7.25 -2.11
N HIS A 93 1.24 -6.92 -2.76
CA HIS A 93 1.49 -5.59 -3.28
C HIS A 93 1.46 -5.58 -4.79
N TYR A 94 0.78 -4.59 -5.37
CA TYR A 94 0.63 -4.44 -6.81
C TYR A 94 1.10 -3.07 -7.25
N LEU A 95 1.54 -3.01 -8.50
CA LEU A 95 1.80 -1.76 -9.19
C LEU A 95 0.53 -1.39 -9.94
N LEU A 96 0.02 -0.18 -9.70
CA LEU A 96 -1.17 0.33 -10.36
C LEU A 96 -0.82 1.59 -11.17
N GLN A 97 -1.53 1.78 -12.26
CA GLN A 97 -1.52 3.02 -13.02
C GLN A 97 -2.72 3.85 -12.57
N ALA A 98 -2.48 5.09 -12.17
CA ALA A 98 -3.57 6.01 -11.80
C ALA A 98 -4.45 6.30 -13.01
N THR A 99 -5.76 6.22 -12.81
CA THR A 99 -6.76 6.46 -13.86
C THR A 99 -7.69 7.62 -13.54
N GLY A 100 -7.72 8.11 -12.32
CA GLY A 100 -8.57 9.22 -11.91
C GLY A 100 -8.56 9.43 -10.41
N GLY A 101 -9.41 10.32 -9.96
CA GLY A 101 -9.56 10.66 -8.56
C GLY A 101 -8.68 11.82 -8.13
N LEU A 102 -8.90 12.26 -6.89
CA LEU A 102 -8.14 13.32 -6.25
C LEU A 102 -7.69 12.83 -4.87
N LEU A 103 -6.50 13.24 -4.44
CA LEU A 103 -5.99 12.88 -3.13
C LEU A 103 -6.98 13.28 -2.03
N SER A 104 -7.34 12.31 -1.19
CA SER A 104 -8.24 12.53 -0.06
C SER A 104 -8.10 11.40 0.94
N VAL A 105 -8.15 11.73 2.23
CA VAL A 105 -8.24 10.74 3.31
C VAL A 105 -9.68 10.50 3.75
N GLU A 106 -10.64 11.23 3.19
CA GLU A 106 -12.04 11.16 3.62
C GLU A 106 -12.72 9.83 3.31
N GLY A 107 -12.23 9.09 2.31
CA GLY A 107 -12.76 7.78 1.95
C GLY A 107 -12.24 6.63 2.80
N ASP A 108 -11.30 6.89 3.72
CA ASP A 108 -10.74 5.85 4.59
C ASP A 108 -11.77 5.50 5.68
N PRO A 109 -12.37 4.28 5.63
CA PRO A 109 -13.42 3.91 6.57
C PRO A 109 -12.93 3.82 8.02
N ASP A 110 -11.65 3.51 8.23
CA ASP A 110 -11.05 3.38 9.56
C ASP A 110 -10.49 4.70 10.09
N GLN A 111 -10.42 5.73 9.24
CA GLN A 111 -9.92 7.07 9.58
C GLN A 111 -8.53 7.04 10.23
N GLU A 112 -7.69 6.10 9.84
CA GLU A 112 -6.33 5.96 10.37
C GLU A 112 -5.34 6.87 9.66
N ALA A 113 -5.56 7.17 8.38
CA ALA A 113 -4.70 8.06 7.62
C ALA A 113 -4.98 9.50 8.00
N ILE A 114 -3.91 10.24 8.35
CA ILE A 114 -4.00 11.65 8.72
C ILE A 114 -3.61 12.57 7.58
N ASP A 115 -2.95 12.03 6.56
CA ASP A 115 -2.53 12.79 5.39
C ASP A 115 -2.32 11.85 4.21
N VAL A 116 -2.30 12.42 3.02
CA VAL A 116 -2.04 11.72 1.78
C VAL A 116 -1.25 12.65 0.86
N ALA A 117 -0.28 12.11 0.12
CA ALA A 117 0.57 12.92 -0.74
C ALA A 117 1.01 12.16 -1.98
N TRP A 118 1.23 12.92 -3.07
CA TRP A 118 2.00 12.45 -4.21
C TRP A 118 3.49 12.65 -3.91
N VAL A 119 4.28 11.59 -4.08
CA VAL A 119 5.71 11.61 -3.83
C VAL A 119 6.44 11.10 -5.07
N PRO A 120 7.54 11.75 -5.50
CA PRO A 120 8.32 11.20 -6.61
C PRO A 120 8.69 9.75 -6.34
N LEU A 121 8.44 8.88 -7.31
CA LEU A 121 8.63 7.43 -7.12
C LEU A 121 10.08 7.09 -6.74
N GLY A 122 11.05 7.82 -7.29
CA GLY A 122 12.47 7.61 -6.96
C GLY A 122 12.84 7.96 -5.52
N GLU A 123 12.01 8.72 -4.81
CA GLU A 123 12.25 9.10 -3.42
C GLU A 123 11.44 8.25 -2.43
N LEU A 124 10.55 7.42 -2.94
CA LEU A 124 9.61 6.68 -2.11
C LEU A 124 10.30 5.74 -1.12
N SER A 125 11.35 5.04 -1.55
CA SER A 125 12.05 4.10 -0.69
C SER A 125 12.74 4.76 0.50
N GLU A 126 13.04 6.06 0.41
CA GLU A 126 13.65 6.80 1.52
C GLU A 126 12.59 7.31 2.50
N LEU A 127 11.38 7.56 2.00
CA LEU A 127 10.31 8.13 2.80
C LEU A 127 9.58 7.09 3.65
N LEU A 128 9.38 5.89 3.11
CA LEU A 128 8.57 4.86 3.78
C LEU A 128 9.21 4.38 5.08
N ALA A 129 8.38 4.25 6.11
CA ALA A 129 8.84 3.90 7.46
C ALA A 129 9.27 2.43 7.59
N PHE A 130 8.67 1.53 6.80
CA PHE A 130 8.85 0.09 7.00
C PHE A 130 9.80 -0.52 5.97
N PRO A 131 10.82 -1.31 6.42
CA PRO A 131 11.80 -1.92 5.51
C PRO A 131 11.17 -2.78 4.41
N ASN A 132 10.13 -3.54 4.72
CA ASN A 132 9.47 -4.37 3.73
C ASN A 132 8.81 -3.55 2.64
N GLU A 133 8.22 -2.41 3.00
CA GLU A 133 7.63 -1.51 2.01
C GLU A 133 8.68 -0.79 1.18
N ARG A 134 9.83 -0.50 1.77
CA ARG A 134 10.96 0.07 1.01
C ARG A 134 11.42 -0.85 -0.11
N LYS A 135 11.42 -2.16 0.13
CA LYS A 135 11.74 -3.16 -0.91
C LYS A 135 10.71 -3.12 -2.04
N ILE A 136 9.44 -3.01 -1.70
CA ILE A 136 8.36 -2.89 -2.69
C ILE A 136 8.55 -1.62 -3.53
N ALA A 137 8.89 -0.50 -2.90
CA ALA A 137 9.14 0.75 -3.61
C ALA A 137 10.32 0.63 -4.58
N ARG A 138 11.40 -0.03 -4.17
CA ARG A 138 12.55 -0.26 -5.06
C ARG A 138 12.19 -1.14 -6.25
N GLU A 139 11.36 -2.15 -6.03
CA GLU A 139 10.88 -3.01 -7.12
C GLU A 139 10.04 -2.22 -8.12
N ALA A 140 9.14 -1.36 -7.64
CA ALA A 140 8.33 -0.50 -8.51
C ALA A 140 9.21 0.44 -9.34
N TRP A 141 10.20 1.04 -8.71
CA TRP A 141 11.14 1.92 -9.40
C TRP A 141 11.90 1.18 -10.52
N ALA A 142 12.41 -0.02 -10.22
CA ALA A 142 13.13 -0.84 -11.18
C ALA A 142 12.25 -1.21 -12.38
N ARG A 143 11.01 -1.56 -12.16
CA ARG A 143 10.08 -1.93 -13.23
C ARG A 143 9.76 -0.77 -14.15
N LEU A 144 9.57 0.42 -13.60
CA LEU A 144 9.30 1.60 -14.42
C LEU A 144 10.54 2.02 -15.22
N ALA A 145 11.72 1.87 -14.64
CA ALA A 145 12.97 2.14 -15.36
C ALA A 145 13.14 1.19 -16.55
N ASP A 146 12.80 -0.09 -16.37
CA ASP A 146 12.91 -1.10 -17.42
C ASP A 146 11.88 -0.92 -18.55
N SER A 147 10.74 -0.29 -18.25
CA SER A 147 9.67 -0.08 -19.23
C SER A 147 9.74 1.26 -19.96
N ALA A 148 10.75 2.05 -19.66
CA ALA A 148 10.93 3.37 -20.28
C ALA A 148 11.51 3.26 -21.69
#